data_9dd4aebcc273f006cace1141c8a8962d
#
_entry.id   9dd4aebcc273f006cace1141c8a8962d
#
_cell.length_a   1.000
_cell.length_b   1.000
_cell.length_c   1.000
_cell.angle_alpha   90.00
_cell.angle_beta   90.00
_cell.angle_gamma   90.00
#
_symmetry.space_group_name_H-M   'P 1'
#
loop_
_entity.id
_entity.type
_entity.pdbx_description
1 polymer ?
#
loop_
_entity_poly.entity_id
_entity_poly.type
_entity_poly.pdbx_seq_one_letter_code
_entity_poly.pdbx_strand_id
1 'polypeptide(L)'
;QELVAARELNRDEILVCTKAGYLTFDSTVPPDPRGYFTREYVETGVVDQSEIAGGMHCMATGYLENQIERSRRNLGLEAIDVFYIHNPETQFAEVSREVFRTRLREAFETLEQQVHVGRVRYYGIATWNALRAGESERDYINLYEVEALAREAGGTNHHFRFVQLPFNLAMPEGFGLANHRDGDGKTPSRCSTRHQR
;
A
#
# COMPACT_ATOMS: atom_id res chain seq x y z
N GLN A 1 8.72 13.83 -16.87
CA GLN A 1 9.81 13.38 -17.79
C GLN A 1 10.36 14.54 -18.60
N GLU A 2 9.51 15.39 -19.19
CA GLU A 2 9.95 16.52 -20.01
C GLU A 2 10.90 17.46 -19.27
N LEU A 3 10.60 17.84 -18.03
CA LEU A 3 11.45 18.71 -17.19
C LEU A 3 12.80 18.05 -16.85
N VAL A 4 12.82 16.73 -16.64
CA VAL A 4 14.06 15.98 -16.41
C VAL A 4 14.89 15.90 -17.70
N ALA A 5 14.23 15.63 -18.82
CA ALA A 5 14.90 15.61 -20.13
C ALA A 5 15.45 16.99 -20.53
N ALA A 6 14.71 18.06 -20.19
CA ALA A 6 15.17 19.45 -20.40
C ALA A 6 16.25 19.90 -19.38
N ARG A 7 16.61 19.08 -18.42
CA ARG A 7 17.52 19.43 -17.28
C ARG A 7 17.06 20.59 -16.43
N GLU A 8 15.76 20.86 -16.40
CA GLU A 8 15.15 21.84 -15.51
C GLU A 8 14.91 21.27 -14.10
N LEU A 9 14.89 19.92 -13.99
CA LEU A 9 14.73 19.18 -12.74
C LEU A 9 15.60 17.92 -12.80
N ASN A 10 16.31 17.63 -11.70
CA ASN A 10 17.03 16.36 -11.57
C ASN A 10 16.09 15.27 -11.05
N ARG A 11 16.21 14.06 -11.60
CA ARG A 11 15.38 12.91 -11.17
C ARG A 11 15.48 12.64 -9.66
N ASP A 12 16.64 12.89 -9.06
CA ASP A 12 16.92 12.64 -7.64
C ASP A 12 16.34 13.73 -6.70
N GLU A 13 15.83 14.82 -7.25
CA GLU A 13 15.16 15.89 -6.49
C GLU A 13 13.66 15.65 -6.32
N ILE A 14 13.12 14.59 -6.94
CA ILE A 14 11.69 14.23 -6.88
C ILE A 14 11.47 12.82 -6.34
N LEU A 15 10.44 12.68 -5.51
CA LEU A 15 9.92 11.39 -5.09
C LEU A 15 8.64 11.08 -5.90
N VAL A 16 8.70 10.04 -6.70
CA VAL A 16 7.53 9.56 -7.46
C VAL A 16 6.87 8.45 -6.69
N CYS A 17 5.63 8.71 -6.29
CA CYS A 17 4.81 7.79 -5.51
C CYS A 17 3.63 7.31 -6.35
N THR A 18 3.33 6.02 -6.27
CA THR A 18 2.12 5.43 -6.83
C THR A 18 1.56 4.38 -5.88
N LYS A 19 0.42 3.80 -6.22
CA LYS A 19 -0.25 2.83 -5.35
C LYS A 19 -1.09 1.83 -6.12
N ALA A 20 -1.34 0.67 -5.51
CA ALA A 20 -2.31 -0.32 -5.92
C ALA A 20 -3.11 -0.85 -4.73
N GLY A 21 -4.23 -1.44 -5.00
CA GLY A 21 -5.19 -1.97 -4.03
C GLY A 21 -6.55 -2.08 -4.72
N TYR A 22 -7.15 -0.96 -5.07
CA TYR A 22 -8.35 -1.00 -5.92
C TYR A 22 -8.01 -1.44 -7.33
N LEU A 23 -8.87 -2.27 -7.91
CA LEU A 23 -8.82 -2.63 -9.32
C LEU A 23 -9.06 -1.38 -10.18
N THR A 24 -8.25 -1.20 -11.20
CA THR A 24 -8.21 0.04 -11.99
C THR A 24 -8.71 -0.18 -13.41
N PHE A 25 -9.24 0.88 -14.01
CA PHE A 25 -9.56 0.94 -15.43
C PHE A 25 -8.44 1.67 -16.17
N ASP A 26 -8.27 1.36 -17.46
CA ASP A 26 -7.25 2.01 -18.27
C ASP A 26 -7.57 3.47 -18.63
N SER A 27 -8.87 3.84 -18.61
CA SER A 27 -9.31 5.20 -18.93
C SER A 27 -10.61 5.56 -18.20
N THR A 28 -11.73 5.50 -18.87
CA THR A 28 -13.06 5.77 -18.29
C THR A 28 -13.65 4.49 -17.70
N VAL A 29 -14.55 4.66 -16.72
CA VAL A 29 -15.30 3.53 -16.17
C VAL A 29 -16.13 2.88 -17.30
N PRO A 30 -15.93 1.60 -17.59
CA PRO A 30 -16.67 0.91 -18.64
C PRO A 30 -18.14 0.69 -18.25
N PRO A 31 -19.04 0.47 -19.22
CA PRO A 31 -20.46 0.16 -18.93
C PRO A 31 -20.66 -1.09 -18.06
N ASP A 32 -19.75 -2.06 -18.15
CA ASP A 32 -19.73 -3.26 -17.32
C ASP A 32 -18.38 -3.35 -16.57
N PRO A 33 -18.26 -2.69 -15.40
CA PRO A 33 -17.02 -2.71 -14.62
C PRO A 33 -16.60 -4.08 -14.14
N ARG A 34 -17.56 -4.94 -13.73
CA ARG A 34 -17.27 -6.29 -13.24
C ARG A 34 -16.74 -7.19 -14.34
N GLY A 35 -17.41 -7.19 -15.48
CA GLY A 35 -16.94 -7.94 -16.64
C GLY A 35 -15.58 -7.45 -17.15
N TYR A 36 -15.30 -6.15 -17.06
CA TYR A 36 -13.96 -5.61 -17.35
C TYR A 36 -12.92 -6.22 -16.40
N PHE A 37 -13.15 -6.20 -15.09
CA PHE A 37 -12.20 -6.75 -14.12
C PHE A 37 -12.00 -8.27 -14.31
N THR A 38 -13.07 -9.00 -14.60
CA THR A 38 -12.96 -10.44 -14.88
C THR A 38 -12.06 -10.69 -16.08
N ARG A 39 -12.30 -10.02 -17.19
CA ARG A 39 -11.48 -10.18 -18.41
C ARG A 39 -10.03 -9.70 -18.22
N GLU A 40 -9.85 -8.56 -17.57
CA GLU A 40 -8.52 -7.93 -17.45
C GLU A 40 -7.62 -8.62 -16.44
N TYR A 41 -8.18 -9.12 -15.34
CA TYR A 41 -7.37 -9.62 -14.23
C TYR A 41 -7.57 -11.11 -13.93
N VAL A 42 -8.79 -11.63 -14.05
CA VAL A 42 -9.09 -13.03 -13.69
C VAL A 42 -8.82 -13.97 -14.86
N GLU A 43 -9.40 -13.70 -16.03
CA GLU A 43 -9.22 -14.55 -17.22
C GLU A 43 -7.78 -14.52 -17.74
N THR A 44 -7.05 -13.44 -17.47
CA THR A 44 -5.60 -13.33 -17.80
C THR A 44 -4.71 -14.03 -16.78
N GLY A 45 -5.26 -14.52 -15.66
CA GLY A 45 -4.51 -15.20 -14.61
C GLY A 45 -3.66 -14.26 -13.75
N VAL A 46 -3.90 -12.95 -13.79
CA VAL A 46 -3.22 -11.97 -12.93
C VAL A 46 -3.65 -12.15 -11.48
N VAL A 47 -4.94 -12.44 -11.23
CA VAL A 47 -5.48 -12.74 -9.90
C VAL A 47 -6.46 -13.91 -9.96
N ASP A 48 -6.62 -14.62 -8.83
CA ASP A 48 -7.76 -15.51 -8.60
C ASP A 48 -8.96 -14.68 -8.10
N GLN A 49 -10.17 -15.09 -8.48
CA GLN A 49 -11.40 -14.43 -8.04
C GLN A 49 -11.53 -14.35 -6.51
N SER A 50 -11.01 -15.34 -5.79
CA SER A 50 -11.02 -15.41 -4.31
C SER A 50 -10.09 -14.41 -3.63
N GLU A 51 -9.15 -13.84 -4.38
CA GLU A 51 -8.21 -12.82 -3.88
C GLU A 51 -8.81 -11.41 -3.91
N ILE A 52 -9.90 -11.22 -4.65
CA ILE A 52 -10.58 -9.93 -4.77
C ILE A 52 -11.58 -9.77 -3.63
N ALA A 53 -11.39 -8.74 -2.82
CA ALA A 53 -12.33 -8.36 -1.76
C ALA A 53 -13.28 -7.26 -2.24
N GLY A 54 -14.57 -7.39 -1.88
CA GLY A 54 -15.62 -6.43 -2.26
C GLY A 54 -15.82 -6.28 -3.77
N GLY A 55 -15.33 -7.22 -4.56
CA GLY A 55 -15.35 -7.15 -6.02
C GLY A 55 -14.50 -6.02 -6.60
N MET A 56 -13.64 -5.37 -5.81
CA MET A 56 -12.92 -4.18 -6.26
C MET A 56 -11.52 -3.98 -5.67
N HIS A 57 -11.12 -4.75 -4.67
CA HIS A 57 -9.84 -4.55 -3.99
C HIS A 57 -9.02 -5.84 -3.95
N CYS A 58 -7.76 -5.76 -4.38
CA CYS A 58 -6.82 -6.87 -4.39
C CYS A 58 -5.43 -6.40 -3.97
N MET A 59 -4.76 -7.21 -3.16
CA MET A 59 -3.35 -7.00 -2.79
C MET A 59 -2.51 -8.27 -2.95
N ALA A 60 -3.01 -9.20 -3.79
CA ALA A 60 -2.30 -10.42 -4.14
C ALA A 60 -1.04 -10.14 -4.99
N THR A 61 -0.08 -11.03 -4.90
CA THR A 61 1.22 -10.94 -5.59
C THR A 61 1.07 -10.58 -7.07
N GLY A 62 0.29 -11.36 -7.83
CA GLY A 62 0.11 -11.13 -9.27
C GLY A 62 -0.45 -9.75 -9.60
N TYR A 63 -1.40 -9.27 -8.78
CA TYR A 63 -1.97 -7.94 -8.94
C TYR A 63 -0.94 -6.84 -8.67
N LEU A 64 -0.22 -6.93 -7.56
CA LEU A 64 0.80 -5.92 -7.20
C LEU A 64 1.91 -5.85 -8.24
N GLU A 65 2.41 -6.98 -8.71
CA GLU A 65 3.43 -7.04 -9.78
C GLU A 65 2.92 -6.42 -11.08
N ASN A 66 1.70 -6.75 -11.49
CA ASN A 66 1.06 -6.15 -12.66
C ASN A 66 0.95 -4.63 -12.54
N GLN A 67 0.50 -4.11 -11.39
CA GLN A 67 0.32 -2.68 -11.16
C GLN A 67 1.65 -1.91 -11.04
N ILE A 68 2.69 -2.53 -10.48
CA ILE A 68 4.04 -1.97 -10.47
C ILE A 68 4.55 -1.81 -11.90
N GLU A 69 4.43 -2.85 -12.72
CA GLU A 69 4.89 -2.81 -14.10
C GLU A 69 4.09 -1.82 -14.95
N ARG A 70 2.77 -1.75 -14.78
CA ARG A 70 1.92 -0.74 -15.43
C ARG A 70 2.32 0.68 -15.02
N SER A 71 2.54 0.91 -13.73
CA SER A 71 2.98 2.21 -13.22
C SER A 71 4.34 2.60 -13.79
N ARG A 72 5.30 1.69 -13.81
CA ARG A 72 6.64 1.94 -14.39
C ARG A 72 6.55 2.34 -15.87
N ARG A 73 5.79 1.60 -16.67
CA ARG A 73 5.56 1.92 -18.09
C ARG A 73 4.88 3.28 -18.28
N ASN A 74 3.80 3.54 -17.53
CA ASN A 74 3.02 4.77 -17.66
C ASN A 74 3.82 6.00 -17.23
N LEU A 75 4.65 5.87 -16.21
CA LEU A 75 5.52 6.92 -15.70
C LEU A 75 6.85 7.00 -16.46
N GLY A 76 7.19 5.99 -17.25
CA GLY A 76 8.46 5.87 -17.95
C GLY A 76 9.66 5.81 -17.00
N LEU A 77 9.52 5.11 -15.88
CA LEU A 77 10.54 5.00 -14.84
C LEU A 77 11.10 3.58 -14.77
N GLU A 78 12.38 3.46 -14.52
CA GLU A 78 13.00 2.17 -14.20
C GLU A 78 12.61 1.71 -12.80
N ALA A 79 12.55 2.64 -11.84
CA ALA A 79 12.14 2.38 -10.46
C ALA A 79 11.17 3.43 -9.94
N ILE A 80 10.19 2.97 -9.16
CA ILE A 80 9.26 3.80 -8.39
C ILE A 80 9.89 4.08 -7.04
N ASP A 81 9.88 5.34 -6.57
CA ASP A 81 10.51 5.66 -5.28
C ASP A 81 9.71 5.13 -4.11
N VAL A 82 8.38 5.30 -4.11
CA VAL A 82 7.52 4.76 -3.07
C VAL A 82 6.26 4.14 -3.68
N PHE A 83 6.04 2.86 -3.39
CA PHE A 83 4.82 2.15 -3.79
C PHE A 83 3.94 1.88 -2.56
N TYR A 84 2.68 2.31 -2.60
CA TYR A 84 1.75 2.11 -1.50
C TYR A 84 0.73 1.01 -1.79
N ILE A 85 0.42 0.20 -0.78
CA ILE A 85 -0.84 -0.56 -0.74
C ILE A 85 -1.94 0.40 -0.33
N HIS A 86 -2.95 0.57 -1.21
CA HIS A 86 -4.00 1.58 -1.08
C HIS A 86 -5.20 1.03 -0.34
N ASN A 87 -5.55 1.66 0.79
CA ASN A 87 -6.68 1.33 1.64
C ASN A 87 -6.79 -0.17 1.93
N PRO A 88 -5.76 -0.81 2.52
CA PRO A 88 -5.79 -2.24 2.83
C PRO A 88 -6.96 -2.61 3.75
N GLU A 89 -7.46 -1.66 4.55
CA GLU A 89 -8.64 -1.82 5.41
C GLU A 89 -9.92 -2.22 4.66
N THR A 90 -9.99 -1.96 3.35
CA THR A 90 -11.11 -2.40 2.50
C THR A 90 -11.29 -3.92 2.53
N GLN A 91 -10.23 -4.68 2.76
CA GLN A 91 -10.28 -6.14 2.90
C GLN A 91 -11.19 -6.60 4.05
N PHE A 92 -11.30 -5.83 5.14
CA PHE A 92 -12.16 -6.17 6.28
C PHE A 92 -13.65 -6.23 5.97
N ALA A 93 -14.05 -5.80 4.77
CA ALA A 93 -15.42 -6.00 4.30
C ALA A 93 -15.79 -7.48 4.19
N GLU A 94 -14.84 -8.35 3.84
CA GLU A 94 -15.09 -9.74 3.48
C GLU A 94 -14.17 -10.76 4.17
N VAL A 95 -13.02 -10.32 4.72
CA VAL A 95 -12.06 -11.25 5.32
C VAL A 95 -11.86 -11.00 6.81
N SER A 96 -11.49 -12.05 7.54
CA SER A 96 -11.11 -11.95 8.95
C SER A 96 -9.77 -11.20 9.11
N ARG A 97 -9.49 -10.72 10.32
CA ARG A 97 -8.19 -10.10 10.64
C ARG A 97 -7.01 -11.04 10.41
N GLU A 98 -7.19 -12.33 10.65
CA GLU A 98 -6.16 -13.34 10.42
C GLU A 98 -5.84 -13.49 8.91
N VAL A 99 -6.87 -13.60 8.06
CA VAL A 99 -6.71 -13.64 6.61
C VAL A 99 -6.09 -12.34 6.10
N PHE A 100 -6.54 -11.19 6.62
CA PHE A 100 -5.96 -9.89 6.30
C PHE A 100 -4.45 -9.84 6.61
N ARG A 101 -4.04 -10.27 7.81
CA ARG A 101 -2.63 -10.31 8.22
C ARG A 101 -1.79 -11.17 7.26
N THR A 102 -2.30 -12.34 6.90
CA THR A 102 -1.65 -13.24 5.93
C THR A 102 -1.48 -12.54 4.58
N ARG A 103 -2.56 -11.98 4.03
CA ARG A 103 -2.53 -11.26 2.75
C ARG A 103 -1.60 -10.05 2.77
N LEU A 104 -1.59 -9.28 3.87
CA LEU A 104 -0.72 -8.10 3.98
C LEU A 104 0.75 -8.51 4.10
N ARG A 105 1.08 -9.58 4.81
CA ARG A 105 2.44 -10.13 4.87
C ARG A 105 2.91 -10.60 3.49
N GLU A 106 2.09 -11.37 2.77
CA GLU A 106 2.40 -11.82 1.39
C GLU A 106 2.57 -10.64 0.42
N ALA A 107 1.76 -9.60 0.57
CA ALA A 107 1.92 -8.36 -0.19
C ALA A 107 3.26 -7.68 0.11
N PHE A 108 3.71 -7.67 1.37
CA PHE A 108 5.02 -7.12 1.73
C PHE A 108 6.17 -8.00 1.22
N GLU A 109 6.06 -9.33 1.26
CA GLU A 109 7.02 -10.24 0.63
C GLU A 109 7.18 -9.95 -0.87
N THR A 110 6.06 -9.73 -1.55
CA THR A 110 6.06 -9.30 -2.96
C THR A 110 6.80 -7.98 -3.14
N LEU A 111 6.50 -6.98 -2.31
CA LEU A 111 7.13 -5.66 -2.40
C LEU A 111 8.63 -5.70 -2.08
N GLU A 112 9.07 -6.52 -1.10
CA GLU A 112 10.50 -6.77 -0.86
C GLU A 112 11.17 -7.39 -2.08
N GLN A 113 10.51 -8.33 -2.76
CA GLN A 113 11.03 -8.90 -4.00
C GLN A 113 11.14 -7.83 -5.10
N GLN A 114 10.16 -6.91 -5.22
CA GLN A 114 10.23 -5.83 -6.20
C GLN A 114 11.33 -4.80 -5.86
N VAL A 115 11.64 -4.61 -4.57
CA VAL A 115 12.81 -3.82 -4.16
C VAL A 115 14.11 -4.54 -4.51
N HIS A 116 14.20 -5.83 -4.24
CA HIS A 116 15.40 -6.64 -4.56
C HIS A 116 15.74 -6.60 -6.05
N VAL A 117 14.74 -6.63 -6.93
CA VAL A 117 14.94 -6.53 -8.38
C VAL A 117 15.02 -5.08 -8.90
N GLY A 118 15.03 -4.09 -8.03
CA GLY A 118 15.25 -2.68 -8.36
C GLY A 118 14.08 -1.95 -9.03
N ARG A 119 12.85 -2.48 -8.93
CA ARG A 119 11.65 -1.85 -9.52
C ARG A 119 10.95 -0.87 -8.59
N VAL A 120 11.13 -1.04 -7.29
CA VAL A 120 10.61 -0.17 -6.21
C VAL A 120 11.76 0.14 -5.26
N ARG A 121 11.86 1.35 -4.73
CA ARG A 121 12.88 1.69 -3.74
C ARG A 121 12.39 1.46 -2.31
N TYR A 122 11.18 1.93 -2.02
CA TYR A 122 10.53 1.81 -0.72
C TYR A 122 9.05 1.52 -0.89
N TYR A 123 8.41 0.98 0.13
CA TYR A 123 6.98 0.79 0.12
C TYR A 123 6.31 1.23 1.42
N GLY A 124 4.99 1.27 1.39
CA GLY A 124 4.17 1.68 2.52
C GLY A 124 2.71 1.31 2.36
N ILE A 125 1.89 1.82 3.27
CA ILE A 125 0.43 1.77 3.17
C ILE A 125 -0.15 3.18 3.05
N ALA A 126 -1.19 3.34 2.24
CA ALA A 126 -1.96 4.56 2.14
C ALA A 126 -3.38 4.26 2.60
N THR A 127 -3.82 4.85 3.71
CA THR A 127 -5.12 4.55 4.33
C THR A 127 -5.99 5.79 4.40
N TRP A 128 -7.31 5.61 4.34
CA TRP A 128 -8.23 6.70 4.62
C TRP A 128 -8.59 6.77 6.11
N ASN A 129 -9.02 5.66 6.70
CA ASN A 129 -9.44 5.57 8.09
C ASN A 129 -8.51 4.76 8.99
N ALA A 130 -7.90 3.70 8.48
CA ALA A 130 -7.34 2.62 9.27
C ALA A 130 -6.40 3.06 10.40
N LEU A 131 -5.51 4.01 10.14
CA LEU A 131 -4.55 4.53 11.13
C LEU A 131 -5.13 5.65 12.00
N ARG A 132 -6.34 6.12 11.70
CA ARG A 132 -7.05 7.19 12.41
C ARG A 132 -8.25 6.66 13.20
N ALA A 133 -8.65 5.43 12.97
CA ALA A 133 -9.75 4.75 13.63
C ALA A 133 -9.42 4.41 15.10
N GLY A 134 -10.44 4.31 15.94
CA GLY A 134 -10.30 3.75 17.28
C GLY A 134 -10.09 2.24 17.24
N GLU A 135 -9.44 1.68 18.27
CA GLU A 135 -9.11 0.24 18.33
C GLU A 135 -10.32 -0.70 18.18
N SER A 136 -11.51 -0.24 18.57
CA SER A 136 -12.77 -1.01 18.47
C SER A 136 -13.43 -0.91 17.10
N GLU A 137 -12.96 -0.03 16.24
CA GLU A 137 -13.55 0.16 14.91
C GLU A 137 -13.14 -0.95 13.95
N ARG A 138 -14.04 -1.27 13.04
CA ARG A 138 -13.83 -2.34 12.06
C ARG A 138 -12.59 -2.11 11.21
N ASP A 139 -12.41 -0.89 10.74
CA ASP A 139 -11.34 -0.52 9.80
C ASP A 139 -9.98 -0.31 10.50
N TYR A 140 -9.93 -0.36 11.83
CA TYR A 140 -8.71 -0.11 12.58
C TYR A 140 -7.58 -1.06 12.19
N ILE A 141 -6.41 -0.50 11.94
CA ILE A 141 -5.13 -1.20 11.76
C ILE A 141 -4.11 -0.62 12.73
N ASN A 142 -3.45 -1.48 13.49
CA ASN A 142 -2.36 -1.07 14.37
C ASN A 142 -1.05 -0.94 13.56
N LEU A 143 -0.43 0.24 13.56
CA LEU A 143 0.80 0.50 12.82
C LEU A 143 1.97 -0.39 13.27
N TYR A 144 2.05 -0.74 14.55
CA TYR A 144 3.08 -1.67 15.04
C TYR A 144 2.89 -3.09 14.51
N GLU A 145 1.64 -3.54 14.33
CA GLU A 145 1.37 -4.81 13.66
C GLU A 145 1.79 -4.78 12.20
N VAL A 146 1.55 -3.67 11.50
CA VAL A 146 1.99 -3.48 10.12
C VAL A 146 3.51 -3.53 10.02
N GLU A 147 4.22 -2.85 10.94
CA GLU A 147 5.69 -2.88 11.00
C GLU A 147 6.22 -4.29 11.33
N ALA A 148 5.54 -5.01 12.22
CA ALA A 148 5.90 -6.40 12.52
C ALA A 148 5.77 -7.30 11.29
N LEU A 149 4.68 -7.19 10.52
CA LEU A 149 4.49 -7.92 9.27
C LEU A 149 5.57 -7.56 8.22
N ALA A 150 5.94 -6.29 8.12
CA ALA A 150 7.04 -5.87 7.23
C ALA A 150 8.38 -6.49 7.66
N ARG A 151 8.61 -6.61 8.97
CA ARG A 151 9.79 -7.27 9.53
C ARG A 151 9.77 -8.78 9.32
N GLU A 152 8.61 -9.42 9.38
CA GLU A 152 8.44 -10.84 9.03
C GLU A 152 8.77 -11.08 7.54
N ALA A 153 8.35 -10.17 6.65
CA ALA A 153 8.55 -10.28 5.21
C ALA A 153 9.99 -9.96 4.76
N GLY A 154 10.61 -8.89 5.29
CA GLY A 154 11.91 -8.37 4.81
C GLY A 154 13.03 -8.36 5.84
N GLY A 155 12.79 -8.93 7.04
CA GLY A 155 13.77 -8.92 8.13
C GLY A 155 13.97 -7.53 8.74
N THR A 156 15.08 -7.35 9.46
CA THR A 156 15.39 -6.08 10.15
C THR A 156 15.65 -4.91 9.20
N ASN A 157 16.04 -5.21 7.95
CA ASN A 157 16.35 -4.23 6.93
C ASN A 157 15.22 -4.09 5.89
N HIS A 158 13.99 -4.49 6.24
CA HIS A 158 12.83 -4.33 5.36
C HIS A 158 12.71 -2.90 4.81
N HIS A 159 11.98 -2.72 3.71
CA HIS A 159 11.88 -1.43 3.00
C HIS A 159 10.53 -0.72 3.20
N PHE A 160 9.72 -1.18 4.16
CA PHE A 160 8.55 -0.43 4.63
C PHE A 160 9.01 0.84 5.34
N ARG A 161 8.70 2.03 4.79
CA ARG A 161 9.20 3.32 5.32
C ARG A 161 8.14 4.40 5.41
N PHE A 162 7.01 4.23 4.74
CA PHE A 162 6.04 5.30 4.56
C PHE A 162 4.64 4.89 4.92
N VAL A 163 3.91 5.82 5.54
CA VAL A 163 2.46 5.77 5.68
C VAL A 163 1.86 7.04 5.09
N GLN A 164 0.73 6.92 4.42
CA GLN A 164 -0.04 8.03 3.91
C GLN A 164 -1.44 7.99 4.54
N LEU A 165 -1.85 9.09 5.14
CA LEU A 165 -3.18 9.26 5.72
C LEU A 165 -3.63 10.71 5.56
N PRO A 166 -4.96 11.00 5.59
CA PRO A 166 -5.47 12.36 5.64
C PRO A 166 -5.03 13.06 6.92
N PHE A 167 -4.56 14.31 6.76
CA PHE A 167 -4.24 15.20 7.88
C PHE A 167 -4.61 16.63 7.52
N ASN A 168 -5.56 17.20 8.25
CA ASN A 168 -5.98 18.60 8.14
C ASN A 168 -6.74 19.02 9.41
N LEU A 169 -7.22 20.26 9.47
CA LEU A 169 -7.93 20.80 10.63
C LEU A 169 -9.22 20.04 10.99
N ALA A 170 -9.88 19.41 10.02
CA ALA A 170 -11.08 18.60 10.22
C ALA A 170 -10.75 17.11 10.48
N MET A 171 -9.51 16.69 10.24
CA MET A 171 -9.01 15.32 10.40
C MET A 171 -7.66 15.32 11.11
N PRO A 172 -7.60 15.73 12.40
CA PRO A 172 -6.35 15.85 13.16
C PRO A 172 -5.91 14.54 13.83
N GLU A 173 -6.68 13.47 13.71
CA GLU A 173 -6.55 12.23 14.51
C GLU A 173 -5.17 11.59 14.30
N GLY A 174 -4.61 11.63 13.07
CA GLY A 174 -3.29 11.08 12.77
C GLY A 174 -2.16 11.71 13.59
N PHE A 175 -2.37 12.90 14.18
CA PHE A 175 -1.43 13.54 15.09
C PHE A 175 -1.87 13.49 16.56
N GLY A 176 -3.17 13.61 16.81
CA GLY A 176 -3.73 13.78 18.16
C GLY A 176 -4.19 12.50 18.85
N LEU A 177 -4.53 11.47 18.07
CA LEU A 177 -5.06 10.22 18.62
C LEU A 177 -3.94 9.23 18.92
N ALA A 178 -3.81 8.83 20.18
CA ALA A 178 -2.87 7.82 20.64
C ALA A 178 -3.54 6.43 20.59
N ASN A 179 -3.76 5.91 19.39
CA ASN A 179 -4.51 4.67 19.14
C ASN A 179 -3.63 3.47 18.70
N HIS A 180 -2.32 3.66 18.57
CA HIS A 180 -1.42 2.57 18.24
C HIS A 180 -0.63 2.10 19.45
N ARG A 181 -0.63 0.81 19.73
CA ARG A 181 0.06 0.20 20.86
C ARG A 181 1.14 -0.75 20.36
N ASP A 182 2.30 -0.68 20.99
CA ASP A 182 3.36 -1.67 20.77
C ASP A 182 2.98 -3.03 21.41
N GLY A 183 3.84 -4.04 21.20
CA GLY A 183 3.62 -5.39 21.74
C GLY A 183 3.55 -5.46 23.27
N ASP A 184 4.02 -4.44 23.99
CA ASP A 184 3.96 -4.31 25.44
C ASP A 184 2.71 -3.53 25.91
N GLY A 185 1.82 -3.15 24.98
CA GLY A 185 0.62 -2.36 25.27
C GLY A 185 0.89 -0.89 25.60
N LYS A 186 2.10 -0.41 25.38
CA LYS A 186 2.46 1.00 25.56
C LYS A 186 2.06 1.79 24.32
N THR A 187 1.36 2.87 24.56
CA THR A 187 1.10 3.88 23.54
C THR A 187 2.27 4.83 23.54
N PRO A 188 3.12 4.89 22.51
CA PRO A 188 4.10 5.94 22.42
C PRO A 188 3.36 7.27 22.34
N SER A 189 3.73 8.19 23.21
CA SER A 189 3.25 9.55 23.13
C SER A 189 3.72 10.16 21.82
N ARG A 190 2.78 10.36 20.90
CA ARG A 190 2.91 11.02 19.60
C ARG A 190 3.62 10.16 18.52
N CYS A 191 3.26 10.41 17.28
CA CYS A 191 3.99 9.99 16.08
C CYS A 191 5.48 10.43 16.19
N SER A 192 6.22 9.75 17.06
CA SER A 192 7.66 9.96 17.17
C SER A 192 8.27 9.12 16.05
N THR A 193 8.50 9.75 14.90
CA THR A 193 9.50 9.32 13.94
C THR A 193 10.82 9.14 14.68
N ARG A 194 11.03 7.99 15.32
CA ARG A 194 12.39 7.60 15.69
C ARG A 194 13.07 7.20 14.39
N HIS A 195 13.75 8.16 13.79
CA HIS A 195 14.92 7.88 12.99
C HIS A 195 15.91 7.17 13.93
N GLN A 196 15.95 5.86 13.91
CA GLN A 196 17.15 5.14 14.33
C GLN A 196 18.14 5.28 13.18
N ARG A 197 19.22 5.97 13.48
CA ARG A 197 20.41 6.10 12.64
C ARG A 197 21.10 4.75 12.48
#